data_d564220e7091fc190223129e32aadffa
#
_entry.id   d564220e7091fc190223129e32aadffa
#
_cell.length_a   1.000
_cell.length_b   1.000
_cell.length_c   1.000
_cell.angle_alpha   90.00
_cell.angle_beta   90.00
_cell.angle_gamma   90.00
#
_symmetry.space_group_name_H-M   'P 1'
#
loop_
_entity.id
_entity.type
_entity.pdbx_description
1 polymer ?
#
loop_
_entity_poly.entity_id
_entity_poly.type
_entity_poly.pdbx_seq_one_letter_code
_entity_poly.pdbx_strand_id
1 'polypeptide(L)'
;MTATERQARRAIPRLNMRWASAVKDPRKERNQLHEHHGLLSLMATALASGRACLRRMEQFAEDLAPSVRAKLGLKLGLSDTTLYRLLEKQSVTGLRESLWMQLRELFTKKVIRNDLFRFGVLGCDGKSLFASSRKRVEGAKVLRDKKHRVATSMLMSERAVLVSSSIRPCLDAEIIGEGTGESPAFRKLFPRVAEQFGQHFQIVTADAGLPCRENAEVVEGMKKHYLFTLGKNLHRLFDVVRKKLKNAPLKKHDAVRRDGEVVERELYALTVTDADDLRMPGAKQIWKLRQTVRRGQKVVSTKVRYFISSIPPALLSPTEKLALIRLHWGIENAHNWTMDVALEEDDRQPCQLTRDAIEVVGWLRLIGYNMLSVWRAALRREDGAKRQSWSRCMELLRDYFVFNREARFATLF
;
A
#
# COMPACT_ATOMS: atom_id res chain seq x y z
N MET A 1 34.13 0.16 -0.07
CA MET A 1 32.74 -0.28 0.14
C MET A 1 32.30 0.20 1.51
N THR A 2 31.30 1.08 1.56
CA THR A 2 30.79 1.66 2.81
C THR A 2 30.06 0.61 3.67
N ALA A 3 29.83 0.89 4.96
CA ALA A 3 29.04 0.03 5.84
C ALA A 3 27.63 -0.20 5.25
N THR A 4 27.04 0.84 4.68
CA THR A 4 25.72 0.80 4.02
C THR A 4 25.71 -0.14 2.81
N GLU A 5 26.75 -0.13 1.97
CA GLU A 5 26.88 -1.05 0.83
C GLU A 5 27.02 -2.51 1.28
N ARG A 6 27.77 -2.78 2.37
CA ARG A 6 27.86 -4.11 2.94
C ARG A 6 26.51 -4.59 3.50
N GLN A 7 25.75 -3.72 4.16
CA GLN A 7 24.41 -4.04 4.66
C GLN A 7 23.43 -4.29 3.50
N ALA A 8 23.48 -3.47 2.44
CA ALA A 8 22.69 -3.65 1.24
C ALA A 8 22.94 -5.03 0.62
N ARG A 9 24.20 -5.40 0.42
CA ARG A 9 24.58 -6.71 -0.12
C ARG A 9 24.09 -7.89 0.74
N ARG A 10 24.09 -7.76 2.08
CA ARG A 10 23.55 -8.78 3.00
C ARG A 10 22.03 -8.85 2.97
N ALA A 11 21.36 -7.76 2.63
CA ALA A 11 19.89 -7.68 2.59
C ALA A 11 19.31 -8.20 1.27
N ILE A 12 20.08 -8.27 0.21
CA ILE A 12 19.64 -8.69 -1.14
C ILE A 12 19.02 -10.09 -1.18
N PRO A 13 19.50 -11.12 -0.46
CA PRO A 13 18.82 -12.40 -0.39
C PRO A 13 17.35 -12.32 0.10
N ARG A 14 16.97 -11.18 0.72
CA ARG A 14 15.60 -10.93 1.16
C ARG A 14 14.68 -10.38 0.07
N LEU A 15 15.23 -10.02 -1.08
CA LEU A 15 14.44 -9.52 -2.21
C LEU A 15 13.69 -10.63 -2.97
N ASN A 16 13.97 -11.87 -2.71
CA ASN A 16 13.40 -13.08 -3.31
C ASN A 16 12.66 -12.83 -4.65
N MET A 17 13.33 -13.11 -5.76
CA MET A 17 12.78 -12.93 -7.12
C MET A 17 12.06 -14.18 -7.65
N ARG A 18 12.02 -15.27 -6.86
CA ARG A 18 11.38 -16.55 -7.26
C ARG A 18 9.90 -16.42 -7.59
N TRP A 19 9.26 -15.36 -7.08
CA TRP A 19 7.87 -15.06 -7.41
C TRP A 19 7.61 -15.00 -8.91
N ALA A 20 8.56 -14.46 -9.68
CA ALA A 20 8.42 -14.30 -11.12
C ALA A 20 8.40 -15.65 -11.87
N SER A 21 9.12 -16.65 -11.37
CA SER A 21 9.14 -17.99 -11.97
C SER A 21 7.83 -18.77 -11.75
N ALA A 22 7.03 -18.39 -10.76
CA ALA A 22 5.71 -19.01 -10.51
C ALA A 22 4.61 -18.47 -11.43
N VAL A 23 4.87 -17.37 -12.15
CA VAL A 23 3.90 -16.75 -13.05
C VAL A 23 3.95 -17.42 -14.42
N LYS A 24 2.81 -17.85 -14.93
CA LYS A 24 2.71 -18.50 -16.26
C LYS A 24 3.09 -17.50 -17.37
N ASP A 25 3.95 -17.94 -18.29
CA ASP A 25 4.29 -17.17 -19.51
C ASP A 25 3.10 -17.20 -20.50
N PRO A 26 2.54 -16.05 -20.86
CA PRO A 26 1.44 -15.97 -21.82
C PRO A 26 1.92 -16.01 -23.28
N ARG A 27 3.23 -15.99 -23.54
CA ARG A 27 3.79 -15.92 -24.90
C ARG A 27 3.83 -17.32 -25.54
N LYS A 28 3.75 -17.37 -26.87
CA LYS A 28 4.02 -18.60 -27.63
C LYS A 28 5.53 -18.90 -27.62
N GLU A 29 5.92 -20.17 -27.58
CA GLU A 29 7.33 -20.60 -27.50
C GLU A 29 8.26 -19.92 -28.51
N ARG A 30 7.83 -19.78 -29.77
CA ARG A 30 8.58 -19.09 -30.83
C ARG A 30 8.91 -17.61 -30.55
N ASN A 31 8.29 -17.01 -29.54
CA ASN A 31 8.46 -15.59 -29.16
C ASN A 31 9.21 -15.42 -27.83
N GLN A 32 9.87 -16.48 -27.34
CA GLN A 32 10.51 -16.51 -26.02
C GLN A 32 12.04 -16.28 -26.10
N LEU A 33 12.47 -15.22 -26.81
CA LEU A 33 13.89 -14.86 -26.88
C LEU A 33 14.47 -14.52 -25.49
N HIS A 34 13.68 -13.90 -24.63
CA HIS A 34 14.02 -13.54 -23.26
C HIS A 34 13.18 -14.36 -22.29
N GLU A 35 13.80 -14.85 -21.20
CA GLU A 35 13.11 -15.59 -20.17
C GLU A 35 11.99 -14.74 -19.52
N HIS A 36 10.83 -15.35 -19.34
CA HIS A 36 9.63 -14.66 -18.79
C HIS A 36 9.87 -14.12 -17.40
N HIS A 37 10.40 -14.94 -16.50
CA HIS A 37 10.72 -14.53 -15.12
C HIS A 37 11.73 -13.39 -15.07
N GLY A 38 12.65 -13.35 -16.03
CA GLY A 38 13.63 -12.27 -16.16
C GLY A 38 12.97 -10.96 -16.56
N LEU A 39 12.02 -10.99 -17.50
CA LEU A 39 11.28 -9.79 -17.92
C LEU A 39 10.42 -9.23 -16.78
N LEU A 40 9.70 -10.08 -16.05
CA LEU A 40 8.90 -9.65 -14.89
C LEU A 40 9.79 -9.07 -13.78
N SER A 41 10.90 -9.75 -13.47
CA SER A 41 11.88 -9.29 -12.47
C SER A 41 12.53 -7.97 -12.86
N LEU A 42 12.91 -7.81 -14.13
CA LEU A 42 13.41 -6.55 -14.68
C LEU A 42 12.41 -5.41 -14.47
N MET A 43 11.16 -5.60 -14.90
CA MET A 43 10.12 -4.56 -14.80
C MET A 43 9.82 -4.19 -13.34
N ALA A 44 9.65 -5.16 -12.45
CA ALA A 44 9.42 -4.88 -11.03
C ALA A 44 10.58 -4.15 -10.38
N THR A 45 11.83 -4.53 -10.70
CA THR A 45 13.04 -3.87 -10.20
C THR A 45 13.21 -2.47 -10.78
N ALA A 46 12.94 -2.29 -12.06
CA ALA A 46 12.96 -0.99 -12.72
C ALA A 46 11.95 -0.02 -12.06
N LEU A 47 10.71 -0.48 -11.85
CA LEU A 47 9.69 0.29 -11.12
C LEU A 47 10.15 0.62 -9.69
N ALA A 48 10.69 -0.35 -8.95
CA ALA A 48 11.23 -0.15 -7.61
C ALA A 48 12.45 0.79 -7.57
N SER A 49 13.12 1.04 -8.68
CA SER A 49 14.24 1.97 -8.82
C SER A 49 13.88 3.29 -9.54
N GLY A 50 12.57 3.61 -9.66
CA GLY A 50 12.07 4.87 -10.23
C GLY A 50 12.11 4.95 -11.75
N ARG A 51 12.17 3.80 -12.45
CA ARG A 51 12.11 3.74 -13.91
C ARG A 51 10.72 3.33 -14.38
N ALA A 52 9.80 4.27 -14.34
CA ALA A 52 8.37 4.00 -14.48
C ALA A 52 7.87 3.89 -15.94
N CYS A 53 8.66 4.19 -16.98
CA CYS A 53 8.24 4.05 -18.37
C CYS A 53 9.03 2.95 -19.10
N LEU A 54 8.42 2.36 -20.14
CA LEU A 54 8.98 1.21 -20.87
C LEU A 54 10.38 1.51 -21.46
N ARG A 55 10.58 2.67 -22.05
CA ARG A 55 11.88 3.09 -22.57
C ARG A 55 12.96 3.15 -21.49
N ARG A 56 12.63 3.61 -20.27
CA ARG A 56 13.58 3.59 -19.15
C ARG A 56 13.83 2.18 -18.62
N MET A 57 12.86 1.27 -18.77
CA MET A 57 13.07 -0.15 -18.46
C MET A 57 13.98 -0.83 -19.47
N GLU A 58 13.83 -0.50 -20.76
CA GLU A 58 14.73 -0.92 -21.84
C GLU A 58 16.16 -0.44 -21.56
N GLN A 59 16.36 0.85 -21.30
CA GLN A 59 17.68 1.40 -20.91
C GLN A 59 18.25 0.71 -19.67
N PHE A 60 17.41 0.42 -18.67
CA PHE A 60 17.85 -0.30 -17.49
C PHE A 60 18.28 -1.74 -17.80
N ALA A 61 17.65 -2.39 -18.77
CA ALA A 61 18.09 -3.72 -19.25
C ALA A 61 19.44 -3.67 -19.95
N GLU A 62 19.71 -2.60 -20.69
CA GLU A 62 21.02 -2.36 -21.33
C GLU A 62 22.13 -2.10 -20.31
N ASP A 63 21.81 -1.34 -19.24
CA ASP A 63 22.72 -1.01 -18.15
C ASP A 63 23.04 -2.19 -17.23
N LEU A 64 22.28 -3.30 -17.27
CA LEU A 64 22.50 -4.45 -16.39
C LEU A 64 23.91 -5.05 -16.55
N ALA A 65 24.55 -5.35 -15.43
CA ALA A 65 25.79 -6.12 -15.44
C ALA A 65 25.60 -7.43 -16.24
N PRO A 66 26.57 -7.86 -17.07
CA PRO A 66 26.44 -9.07 -17.90
C PRO A 66 26.05 -10.32 -17.10
N SER A 67 26.59 -10.48 -15.90
CA SER A 67 26.26 -11.60 -14.98
C SER A 67 24.80 -11.55 -14.51
N VAL A 68 24.24 -10.36 -14.27
CA VAL A 68 22.85 -10.16 -13.89
C VAL A 68 21.93 -10.47 -15.07
N ARG A 69 22.26 -9.93 -16.25
CA ARG A 69 21.50 -10.16 -17.48
C ARG A 69 21.43 -11.66 -17.80
N ALA A 70 22.57 -12.36 -17.73
CA ALA A 70 22.63 -13.80 -17.98
C ALA A 70 21.74 -14.59 -17.02
N LYS A 71 21.74 -14.25 -15.71
CA LYS A 71 20.90 -14.91 -14.71
C LYS A 71 19.41 -14.65 -14.88
N LEU A 72 19.05 -13.47 -15.38
CA LEU A 72 17.68 -13.15 -15.76
C LEU A 72 17.26 -13.81 -17.09
N GLY A 73 18.18 -14.48 -17.79
CA GLY A 73 17.92 -15.05 -19.12
C GLY A 73 17.58 -13.99 -20.14
N LEU A 74 18.09 -12.77 -19.97
CA LEU A 74 17.84 -11.65 -20.88
C LEU A 74 18.95 -11.58 -21.93
N LYS A 75 18.57 -11.58 -23.20
CA LYS A 75 19.48 -11.35 -24.34
C LYS A 75 19.68 -9.84 -24.57
N LEU A 76 20.70 -9.49 -25.34
CA LEU A 76 20.88 -8.11 -25.81
C LEU A 76 19.73 -7.69 -26.73
N GLY A 77 19.48 -6.37 -26.83
CA GLY A 77 18.46 -5.82 -27.73
C GLY A 77 17.03 -6.02 -27.22
N LEU A 78 16.81 -6.07 -25.89
CA LEU A 78 15.48 -6.04 -25.34
C LEU A 78 14.82 -4.68 -25.62
N SER A 79 13.73 -4.68 -26.38
CA SER A 79 12.99 -3.47 -26.73
C SER A 79 11.81 -3.18 -25.81
N ASP A 80 11.43 -1.91 -25.70
CA ASP A 80 10.21 -1.46 -25.01
C ASP A 80 8.94 -2.11 -25.61
N THR A 81 8.92 -2.35 -26.92
CA THR A 81 7.84 -3.06 -27.62
C THR A 81 7.68 -4.51 -27.12
N THR A 82 8.78 -5.19 -26.76
CA THR A 82 8.72 -6.53 -26.18
C THR A 82 8.07 -6.48 -24.81
N LEU A 83 8.44 -5.49 -23.98
CA LEU A 83 7.83 -5.28 -22.66
C LEU A 83 6.35 -4.94 -22.78
N TYR A 84 5.99 -4.05 -23.72
CA TYR A 84 4.61 -3.67 -24.00
C TYR A 84 3.74 -4.89 -24.34
N ARG A 85 4.19 -5.72 -25.31
CA ARG A 85 3.46 -6.93 -25.74
C ARG A 85 3.31 -7.96 -24.63
N LEU A 86 4.27 -8.04 -23.71
CA LEU A 86 4.15 -8.91 -22.55
C LEU A 86 3.10 -8.38 -21.58
N LEU A 87 3.10 -7.08 -21.25
CA LEU A 87 2.15 -6.45 -20.35
C LEU A 87 0.70 -6.63 -20.81
N GLU A 88 0.42 -6.55 -22.11
CA GLU A 88 -0.92 -6.74 -22.67
C GLU A 88 -1.47 -8.18 -22.54
N LYS A 89 -0.59 -9.16 -22.35
CA LYS A 89 -0.96 -10.57 -22.28
C LYS A 89 -0.86 -11.17 -20.89
N GLN A 90 -0.20 -10.45 -19.97
CA GLN A 90 0.09 -10.97 -18.66
C GLN A 90 -1.15 -11.08 -17.79
N SER A 91 -1.32 -12.23 -17.12
CA SER A 91 -2.42 -12.44 -16.18
C SER A 91 -2.16 -11.73 -14.85
N VAL A 92 -3.10 -10.90 -14.43
CA VAL A 92 -3.11 -10.27 -13.10
C VAL A 92 -3.28 -11.32 -11.99
N THR A 93 -4.08 -12.33 -12.21
CA THR A 93 -4.28 -13.42 -11.22
C THR A 93 -2.97 -14.11 -10.89
N GLY A 94 -2.15 -14.43 -11.90
CA GLY A 94 -0.83 -15.03 -11.66
C GLY A 94 0.12 -14.14 -10.89
N LEU A 95 0.09 -12.81 -11.13
CA LEU A 95 0.89 -11.85 -10.35
C LEU A 95 0.42 -11.74 -8.90
N ARG A 96 -0.89 -11.75 -8.67
CA ARG A 96 -1.49 -11.76 -7.32
C ARG A 96 -1.06 -13.00 -6.53
N GLU A 97 -1.21 -14.18 -7.12
CA GLU A 97 -0.83 -15.45 -6.49
C GLU A 97 0.67 -15.49 -6.15
N SER A 98 1.50 -15.00 -7.05
CA SER A 98 2.95 -14.86 -6.84
C SER A 98 3.29 -13.89 -5.70
N LEU A 99 2.60 -12.75 -5.61
CA LEU A 99 2.74 -11.83 -4.49
C LEU A 99 2.37 -12.52 -3.17
N TRP A 100 1.27 -13.27 -3.13
CA TRP A 100 0.84 -13.99 -1.93
C TRP A 100 1.83 -15.07 -1.52
N MET A 101 2.40 -15.80 -2.48
CA MET A 101 3.46 -16.79 -2.19
C MET A 101 4.67 -16.11 -1.53
N GLN A 102 5.12 -14.99 -2.07
CA GLN A 102 6.24 -14.22 -1.51
C GLN A 102 5.91 -13.70 -0.10
N LEU A 103 4.73 -13.15 0.11
CA LEU A 103 4.31 -12.64 1.40
C LEU A 103 4.22 -13.74 2.45
N ARG A 104 3.65 -14.91 2.13
CA ARG A 104 3.60 -16.07 3.03
C ARG A 104 4.99 -16.51 3.47
N GLU A 105 5.95 -16.54 2.54
CA GLU A 105 7.35 -16.85 2.87
C GLU A 105 7.94 -15.81 3.85
N LEU A 106 7.70 -14.53 3.61
CA LEU A 106 8.19 -13.44 4.46
C LEU A 106 7.56 -13.46 5.86
N PHE A 107 6.29 -13.83 5.98
CA PHE A 107 5.62 -14.05 7.27
C PHE A 107 6.19 -15.27 8.00
N THR A 108 6.35 -16.40 7.33
CA THR A 108 6.93 -17.62 7.90
C THR A 108 8.35 -17.38 8.40
N LYS A 109 9.15 -16.65 7.65
CA LYS A 109 10.52 -16.24 8.06
C LYS A 109 10.54 -15.10 9.09
N LYS A 110 9.38 -14.64 9.58
CA LYS A 110 9.24 -13.53 10.54
C LYS A 110 9.93 -12.23 10.09
N VAL A 111 10.10 -12.03 8.78
CA VAL A 111 10.57 -10.76 8.21
C VAL A 111 9.46 -9.70 8.31
N ILE A 112 8.23 -10.08 7.96
CA ILE A 112 7.04 -9.27 8.20
C ILE A 112 6.45 -9.68 9.55
N ARG A 113 6.23 -8.69 10.42
CA ARG A 113 5.63 -8.87 11.75
C ARG A 113 4.95 -7.58 12.22
N ASN A 114 4.07 -7.70 13.20
CA ASN A 114 3.37 -6.57 13.83
C ASN A 114 4.29 -5.93 14.89
N ASP A 115 5.26 -5.13 14.46
CA ASP A 115 6.27 -4.51 15.33
C ASP A 115 5.93 -3.07 15.75
N LEU A 116 4.84 -2.50 15.22
CA LEU A 116 4.36 -1.17 15.58
C LEU A 116 3.14 -1.18 16.52
N PHE A 117 2.47 -2.31 16.64
CA PHE A 117 1.30 -2.47 17.48
C PHE A 117 1.13 -3.93 17.86
N ARG A 118 0.58 -4.21 19.07
CA ARG A 118 0.44 -5.60 19.58
C ARG A 118 -0.57 -6.45 18.80
N PHE A 119 -1.53 -5.82 18.12
CA PHE A 119 -2.44 -6.49 17.19
C PHE A 119 -2.05 -6.20 15.75
N GLY A 120 -2.30 -7.15 14.88
CA GLY A 120 -2.23 -6.89 13.45
C GLY A 120 -3.35 -5.95 13.03
N VAL A 121 -2.99 -4.90 12.29
CA VAL A 121 -3.91 -3.89 11.77
C VAL A 121 -3.77 -3.81 10.25
N LEU A 122 -4.87 -4.09 9.56
CA LEU A 122 -5.01 -3.92 8.12
C LEU A 122 -5.59 -2.54 7.84
N GLY A 123 -4.91 -1.72 7.06
CA GLY A 123 -5.47 -0.48 6.52
C GLY A 123 -6.01 -0.74 5.12
N CYS A 124 -7.25 -0.27 4.85
CA CYS A 124 -7.85 -0.29 3.52
C CYS A 124 -8.12 1.13 3.05
N ASP A 125 -7.74 1.44 1.81
CA ASP A 125 -7.87 2.77 1.22
C ASP A 125 -7.82 2.71 -0.31
N GLY A 126 -8.61 3.60 -0.94
CA GLY A 126 -8.65 3.75 -2.38
C GLY A 126 -7.45 4.55 -2.90
N LYS A 127 -6.80 4.05 -3.96
CA LYS A 127 -5.62 4.68 -4.56
C LYS A 127 -5.73 4.72 -6.08
N SER A 128 -5.35 5.85 -6.67
CA SER A 128 -5.18 5.97 -8.12
C SER A 128 -4.03 5.09 -8.61
N LEU A 129 -4.30 4.26 -9.61
CA LEU A 129 -3.30 3.49 -10.36
C LEU A 129 -2.83 4.23 -11.60
N PHE A 130 -3.71 5.03 -12.17
CA PHE A 130 -3.47 5.76 -13.41
C PHE A 130 -4.39 6.98 -13.46
N ALA A 131 -3.86 8.10 -13.87
CA ALA A 131 -4.62 9.31 -14.14
C ALA A 131 -4.10 10.00 -15.42
N SER A 132 -5.00 10.37 -16.33
CA SER A 132 -4.63 11.07 -17.55
C SER A 132 -5.74 11.99 -18.04
N SER A 133 -5.38 13.22 -18.39
CA SER A 133 -6.27 14.14 -19.10
C SER A 133 -6.20 13.98 -20.63
N ARG A 134 -5.19 13.26 -21.12
CA ARG A 134 -4.93 13.09 -22.57
C ARG A 134 -5.47 11.79 -23.12
N LYS A 135 -5.57 10.75 -22.28
CA LYS A 135 -6.00 9.42 -22.69
C LYS A 135 -7.21 8.96 -21.87
N ARG A 136 -8.21 8.46 -22.55
CA ARG A 136 -9.32 7.72 -21.92
C ARG A 136 -8.96 6.24 -21.89
N VAL A 137 -9.19 5.63 -20.72
CA VAL A 137 -9.02 4.21 -20.50
C VAL A 137 -10.40 3.62 -20.25
N GLU A 138 -10.71 2.52 -20.90
CA GLU A 138 -11.98 1.80 -20.72
C GLU A 138 -12.16 1.38 -19.25
N GLY A 139 -13.36 1.55 -18.72
CA GLY A 139 -13.68 1.22 -17.33
C GLY A 139 -13.02 2.12 -16.28
N ALA A 140 -12.36 3.21 -16.69
CA ALA A 140 -11.82 4.20 -15.77
C ALA A 140 -12.86 5.29 -15.43
N LYS A 141 -12.85 5.74 -14.17
CA LYS A 141 -13.68 6.86 -13.73
C LYS A 141 -13.24 8.14 -14.43
N VAL A 142 -14.20 8.89 -14.98
CA VAL A 142 -13.92 10.22 -15.57
C VAL A 142 -14.25 11.29 -14.54
N LEU A 143 -13.22 12.00 -14.10
CA LEU A 143 -13.35 13.18 -13.24
C LEU A 143 -13.29 14.44 -14.10
N ARG A 144 -14.21 15.36 -13.86
CA ARG A 144 -14.19 16.69 -14.48
C ARG A 144 -13.79 17.73 -13.45
N ASP A 145 -12.99 18.69 -13.81
CA ASP A 145 -12.70 19.82 -12.95
C ASP A 145 -14.00 20.59 -12.64
N LYS A 146 -14.00 21.46 -11.62
CA LYS A 146 -15.17 22.25 -11.22
C LYS A 146 -15.72 23.14 -12.36
N LYS A 147 -14.91 23.41 -13.39
CA LYS A 147 -15.27 24.23 -14.56
C LYS A 147 -15.56 23.37 -15.79
N HIS A 148 -15.58 22.06 -15.65
CA HIS A 148 -15.81 21.06 -16.73
C HIS A 148 -14.87 21.20 -17.95
N ARG A 149 -13.73 21.88 -17.81
CA ARG A 149 -12.80 22.15 -18.89
C ARG A 149 -11.86 20.98 -19.19
N VAL A 150 -11.49 20.23 -18.18
CA VAL A 150 -10.59 19.08 -18.29
C VAL A 150 -11.24 17.84 -17.69
N ALA A 151 -11.36 16.79 -18.49
CA ALA A 151 -11.79 15.47 -18.04
C ALA A 151 -10.56 14.59 -17.82
N THR A 152 -10.34 14.14 -16.60
CA THR A 152 -9.27 13.19 -16.26
C THR A 152 -9.84 11.79 -16.15
N SER A 153 -9.30 10.87 -16.95
CA SER A 153 -9.58 9.44 -16.84
C SER A 153 -8.72 8.87 -15.72
N MET A 154 -9.34 8.24 -14.73
CA MET A 154 -8.66 7.72 -13.53
C MET A 154 -9.04 6.27 -13.29
N LEU A 155 -8.06 5.37 -13.30
CA LEU A 155 -8.21 3.99 -12.85
C LEU A 155 -7.77 3.92 -11.39
N MET A 156 -8.63 3.39 -10.53
CA MET A 156 -8.39 3.31 -9.09
C MET A 156 -8.39 1.87 -8.61
N SER A 157 -7.72 1.63 -7.49
CA SER A 157 -7.75 0.35 -6.77
C SER A 157 -7.97 0.57 -5.29
N GLU A 158 -8.75 -0.30 -4.67
CA GLU A 158 -8.79 -0.48 -3.22
C GLU A 158 -7.60 -1.33 -2.82
N ARG A 159 -6.83 -0.92 -1.80
CA ARG A 159 -5.61 -1.59 -1.34
C ARG A 159 -5.71 -2.01 0.10
N ALA A 160 -5.14 -3.18 0.42
CA ALA A 160 -5.03 -3.72 1.75
C ALA A 160 -3.56 -3.74 2.20
N VAL A 161 -3.22 -2.93 3.20
CA VAL A 161 -1.85 -2.74 3.70
C VAL A 161 -1.76 -3.11 5.18
N LEU A 162 -0.79 -3.93 5.57
CA LEU A 162 -0.54 -4.26 6.98
C LEU A 162 0.16 -3.07 7.67
N VAL A 163 -0.62 -2.11 8.17
CA VAL A 163 -0.11 -0.86 8.75
C VAL A 163 0.54 -1.03 10.12
N SER A 164 0.27 -2.13 10.82
CA SER A 164 0.93 -2.51 12.08
C SER A 164 2.35 -3.03 11.91
N SER A 165 2.76 -3.32 10.69
CA SER A 165 4.14 -3.66 10.37
C SER A 165 4.94 -2.42 9.99
N SER A 166 6.16 -2.32 10.46
CA SER A 166 7.07 -1.25 10.06
C SER A 166 7.50 -1.35 8.58
N ILE A 167 7.31 -2.49 7.94
CA ILE A 167 7.51 -2.72 6.51
C ILE A 167 6.31 -2.18 5.72
N ARG A 168 5.10 -2.25 6.28
CA ARG A 168 3.82 -1.87 5.65
C ARG A 168 3.61 -2.55 4.28
N PRO A 169 3.70 -3.88 4.19
CA PRO A 169 3.48 -4.54 2.92
C PRO A 169 2.05 -4.35 2.45
N CYS A 170 1.87 -4.11 1.14
CA CYS A 170 0.58 -4.25 0.48
C CYS A 170 0.30 -5.75 0.31
N LEU A 171 -0.80 -6.24 0.88
CA LEU A 171 -1.15 -7.66 0.86
C LEU A 171 -1.93 -8.04 -0.40
N ASP A 172 -2.77 -7.13 -0.89
CA ASP A 172 -3.61 -7.32 -2.08
C ASP A 172 -4.17 -5.97 -2.55
N ALA A 173 -4.73 -5.97 -3.76
CA ALA A 173 -5.45 -4.85 -4.33
C ALA A 173 -6.63 -5.33 -5.18
N GLU A 174 -7.68 -4.50 -5.30
CA GLU A 174 -8.84 -4.75 -6.15
C GLU A 174 -9.16 -3.51 -6.96
N ILE A 175 -9.39 -3.66 -8.26
CA ILE A 175 -9.76 -2.53 -9.13
C ILE A 175 -11.16 -2.02 -8.78
N ILE A 176 -11.29 -0.71 -8.63
CA ILE A 176 -12.57 -0.04 -8.47
C ILE A 176 -13.16 0.13 -9.88
N GLY A 177 -14.25 -0.61 -10.15
CA GLY A 177 -14.92 -0.59 -11.45
C GLY A 177 -15.56 0.76 -11.78
N GLU A 178 -15.78 0.99 -13.08
CA GLU A 178 -16.52 2.17 -13.56
C GLU A 178 -17.92 2.22 -12.94
N GLY A 179 -18.35 3.43 -12.52
CA GLY A 179 -19.66 3.62 -11.88
C GLY A 179 -19.81 3.02 -10.49
N THR A 180 -18.75 2.34 -9.97
CA THR A 180 -18.73 1.80 -8.61
C THR A 180 -17.83 2.64 -7.69
N GLY A 181 -17.89 2.37 -6.38
CA GLY A 181 -17.05 3.01 -5.38
C GLY A 181 -16.08 2.04 -4.71
N GLU A 182 -15.37 2.52 -3.72
CA GLU A 182 -14.44 1.74 -2.90
C GLU A 182 -15.14 0.59 -2.14
N SER A 183 -16.37 0.81 -1.69
CA SER A 183 -17.11 -0.14 -0.86
C SER A 183 -17.39 -1.50 -1.56
N PRO A 184 -17.85 -1.57 -2.82
CA PRO A 184 -17.93 -2.84 -3.56
C PRO A 184 -16.57 -3.52 -3.79
N ALA A 185 -15.51 -2.74 -4.04
CA ALA A 185 -14.16 -3.27 -4.19
C ALA A 185 -13.64 -3.85 -2.86
N PHE A 186 -13.88 -3.17 -1.74
CA PHE A 186 -13.57 -3.66 -0.39
C PHE A 186 -14.23 -5.02 -0.11
N ARG A 187 -15.52 -5.19 -0.47
CA ARG A 187 -16.24 -6.47 -0.25
C ARG A 187 -15.68 -7.63 -1.07
N LYS A 188 -14.97 -7.38 -2.15
CA LYS A 188 -14.22 -8.40 -2.91
C LYS A 188 -12.82 -8.61 -2.33
N LEU A 189 -12.15 -7.53 -1.98
CA LEU A 189 -10.77 -7.53 -1.48
C LEU A 189 -10.66 -8.15 -0.08
N PHE A 190 -11.46 -7.66 0.87
CA PHE A 190 -11.29 -7.99 2.29
C PHE A 190 -11.45 -9.46 2.63
N PRO A 191 -12.50 -10.20 2.16
CA PRO A 191 -12.62 -11.64 2.40
C PRO A 191 -11.42 -12.41 1.88
N ARG A 192 -10.97 -12.12 0.68
CA ARG A 192 -9.81 -12.75 0.03
C ARG A 192 -8.53 -12.54 0.83
N VAL A 193 -8.29 -11.32 1.34
CA VAL A 193 -7.15 -11.02 2.23
C VAL A 193 -7.29 -11.73 3.58
N ALA A 194 -8.50 -11.78 4.14
CA ALA A 194 -8.74 -12.44 5.41
C ALA A 194 -8.56 -13.96 5.34
N GLU A 195 -8.92 -14.59 4.22
CA GLU A 195 -8.66 -16.02 3.97
C GLU A 195 -7.16 -16.31 3.86
N GLN A 196 -6.39 -15.47 3.17
CA GLN A 196 -4.97 -15.70 2.93
C GLN A 196 -4.08 -15.29 4.12
N PHE A 197 -4.41 -14.21 4.81
CA PHE A 197 -3.55 -13.55 5.79
C PHE A 197 -4.25 -13.23 7.11
N GLY A 198 -5.45 -13.75 7.35
CA GLY A 198 -6.27 -13.39 8.52
C GLY A 198 -5.63 -13.71 9.86
N GLN A 199 -4.71 -14.67 9.93
CA GLN A 199 -3.95 -14.96 11.15
C GLN A 199 -2.98 -13.82 11.54
N HIS A 200 -2.63 -12.93 10.59
CA HIS A 200 -1.67 -11.86 10.80
C HIS A 200 -2.30 -10.52 11.19
N PHE A 201 -3.65 -10.41 11.15
CA PHE A 201 -4.34 -9.21 11.62
C PHE A 201 -5.67 -9.53 12.31
N GLN A 202 -6.06 -8.67 13.25
CA GLN A 202 -7.29 -8.75 14.03
C GLN A 202 -8.21 -7.55 13.76
N ILE A 203 -7.66 -6.42 13.35
CA ILE A 203 -8.36 -5.16 13.19
C ILE A 203 -8.20 -4.67 11.74
N VAL A 204 -9.30 -4.21 11.14
CA VAL A 204 -9.27 -3.46 9.88
C VAL A 204 -9.63 -2.00 10.13
N THR A 205 -8.90 -1.10 9.49
CA THR A 205 -9.17 0.34 9.55
C THR A 205 -9.45 0.86 8.14
N ALA A 206 -10.41 1.77 8.03
CA ALA A 206 -10.79 2.34 6.75
C ALA A 206 -11.22 3.80 6.89
N ASP A 207 -11.03 4.56 5.80
CA ASP A 207 -11.44 5.97 5.73
C ASP A 207 -12.94 6.10 5.48
N ALA A 208 -13.42 7.34 5.40
CA ALA A 208 -14.84 7.72 5.37
C ALA A 208 -15.61 7.23 4.12
N GLY A 209 -14.94 6.74 3.08
CA GLY A 209 -15.55 6.13 1.90
C GLY A 209 -16.12 4.73 2.12
N LEU A 210 -15.58 4.00 3.12
CA LEU A 210 -15.87 2.58 3.34
C LEU A 210 -16.94 2.24 4.40
N PRO A 211 -17.22 3.08 5.43
CA PRO A 211 -18.22 2.74 6.43
C PRO A 211 -19.62 2.56 5.81
N CYS A 212 -20.13 1.36 5.84
CA CYS A 212 -21.51 1.01 5.55
C CYS A 212 -21.87 -0.29 6.27
N ARG A 213 -23.15 -0.61 6.32
CA ARG A 213 -23.66 -1.81 6.98
C ARG A 213 -23.04 -3.08 6.39
N GLU A 214 -23.06 -3.18 5.08
CA GLU A 214 -22.57 -4.38 4.35
C GLU A 214 -21.07 -4.61 4.58
N ASN A 215 -20.27 -3.56 4.65
CA ASN A 215 -18.84 -3.70 4.92
C ASN A 215 -18.59 -4.13 6.38
N ALA A 216 -19.38 -3.62 7.33
CA ALA A 216 -19.31 -4.05 8.71
C ALA A 216 -19.71 -5.54 8.87
N GLU A 217 -20.78 -5.98 8.19
CA GLU A 217 -21.21 -7.39 8.13
C GLU A 217 -20.11 -8.30 7.59
N VAL A 218 -19.44 -7.89 6.52
CA VAL A 218 -18.31 -8.65 5.94
C VAL A 218 -17.15 -8.78 6.92
N VAL A 219 -16.79 -7.69 7.63
CA VAL A 219 -15.71 -7.73 8.63
C VAL A 219 -16.05 -8.64 9.80
N GLU A 220 -17.26 -8.50 10.35
CA GLU A 220 -17.74 -9.33 11.47
C GLU A 220 -17.85 -10.81 11.04
N GLY A 221 -18.35 -11.10 9.84
CA GLY A 221 -18.43 -12.45 9.29
C GLY A 221 -17.07 -13.15 9.19
N MET A 222 -16.00 -12.40 8.98
CA MET A 222 -14.62 -12.90 8.98
C MET A 222 -13.98 -12.92 10.37
N LYS A 223 -14.78 -12.70 11.44
CA LYS A 223 -14.34 -12.66 12.86
C LYS A 223 -13.22 -11.65 13.10
N LYS A 224 -13.31 -10.47 12.46
CA LYS A 224 -12.39 -9.34 12.63
C LYS A 224 -13.12 -8.15 13.26
N HIS A 225 -12.33 -7.22 13.78
CA HIS A 225 -12.84 -5.95 14.29
C HIS A 225 -12.58 -4.84 13.29
N TYR A 226 -13.48 -3.88 13.24
CA TYR A 226 -13.28 -2.68 12.44
C TYR A 226 -13.08 -1.42 13.30
N LEU A 227 -12.34 -0.46 12.73
CA LEU A 227 -12.32 0.94 13.13
C LEU A 227 -12.53 1.78 11.87
N PHE A 228 -13.74 2.32 11.70
CA PHE A 228 -14.11 3.11 10.53
C PHE A 228 -14.17 4.60 10.87
N THR A 229 -13.56 5.44 10.04
CA THR A 229 -13.69 6.90 10.11
C THR A 229 -15.07 7.30 9.60
N LEU A 230 -15.80 8.13 10.34
CA LEU A 230 -17.10 8.62 9.91
C LEU A 230 -16.98 9.96 9.17
N GLY A 231 -17.49 9.99 7.96
CA GLY A 231 -17.60 11.18 7.14
C GLY A 231 -19.02 11.75 7.08
N LYS A 232 -19.15 12.97 6.55
CA LYS A 232 -20.45 13.64 6.37
C LYS A 232 -21.34 12.97 5.31
N ASN A 233 -20.80 12.07 4.50
CA ASN A 233 -21.56 11.23 3.57
C ASN A 233 -22.58 10.33 4.28
N LEU A 234 -22.33 9.97 5.54
CA LEU A 234 -23.24 9.22 6.41
C LEU A 234 -23.98 10.16 7.38
N HIS A 235 -24.68 11.15 6.87
CA HIS A 235 -25.24 12.27 7.64
C HIS A 235 -25.95 11.85 8.93
N ARG A 236 -26.87 10.88 8.87
CA ARG A 236 -27.63 10.43 10.05
C ARG A 236 -26.73 9.83 11.13
N LEU A 237 -25.88 8.88 10.76
CA LEU A 237 -24.95 8.22 11.69
C LEU A 237 -23.95 9.22 12.26
N PHE A 238 -23.39 10.08 11.40
CA PHE A 238 -22.47 11.13 11.79
C PHE A 238 -23.06 12.07 12.84
N ASP A 239 -24.29 12.55 12.62
CA ASP A 239 -24.96 13.46 13.54
C ASP A 239 -25.33 12.80 14.87
N VAL A 240 -25.78 11.54 14.87
CA VAL A 240 -26.03 10.78 16.10
C VAL A 240 -24.73 10.64 16.90
N VAL A 241 -23.66 10.19 16.27
CA VAL A 241 -22.34 10.00 16.93
C VAL A 241 -21.80 11.34 17.43
N ARG A 242 -21.92 12.41 16.66
CA ARG A 242 -21.50 13.75 17.05
C ARG A 242 -22.24 14.27 18.28
N LYS A 243 -23.56 14.09 18.32
CA LYS A 243 -24.41 14.48 19.47
C LYS A 243 -24.02 13.72 20.74
N LYS A 244 -23.90 12.39 20.66
CA LYS A 244 -23.51 11.54 21.80
C LYS A 244 -22.12 11.91 22.36
N LEU A 245 -21.16 12.20 21.48
CA LEU A 245 -19.80 12.55 21.87
C LEU A 245 -19.60 14.03 22.25
N LYS A 246 -20.68 14.86 22.25
CA LYS A 246 -20.57 16.28 22.62
C LYS A 246 -20.04 16.46 24.04
N ASN A 247 -20.59 15.72 24.98
CA ASN A 247 -20.27 15.78 26.42
C ASN A 247 -19.52 14.54 26.90
N ALA A 248 -18.94 13.76 26.00
CA ALA A 248 -18.18 12.57 26.38
C ALA A 248 -16.95 12.95 27.22
N PRO A 249 -16.59 12.15 28.23
CA PRO A 249 -15.41 12.41 29.05
C PRO A 249 -14.11 12.22 28.23
N LEU A 250 -13.13 13.07 28.51
CA LEU A 250 -11.79 12.91 27.98
C LEU A 250 -11.18 11.59 28.49
N LYS A 251 -10.72 10.76 27.58
CA LYS A 251 -10.10 9.46 27.92
C LYS A 251 -8.58 9.51 27.87
N LYS A 252 -8.01 10.32 26.97
CA LYS A 252 -6.57 10.48 26.81
C LYS A 252 -6.24 11.84 26.17
N HIS A 253 -5.21 12.47 26.70
CA HIS A 253 -4.52 13.61 26.09
C HIS A 253 -3.10 13.20 25.72
N ASP A 254 -2.61 13.64 24.58
CA ASP A 254 -1.25 13.45 24.08
C ASP A 254 -0.77 14.74 23.39
N ALA A 255 0.49 15.10 23.57
CA ALA A 255 1.10 16.26 22.95
C ALA A 255 2.49 15.90 22.42
N VAL A 256 2.76 16.20 21.15
CA VAL A 256 4.03 15.92 20.50
C VAL A 256 4.56 17.21 19.86
N ARG A 257 5.83 17.54 20.11
CA ARG A 257 6.55 18.61 19.39
C ARG A 257 7.13 18.07 18.10
N ARG A 258 6.89 18.78 17.01
CA ARG A 258 7.46 18.48 15.71
C ARG A 258 7.62 19.77 14.91
N ASP A 259 8.82 20.02 14.38
CA ASP A 259 9.13 21.12 13.45
C ASP A 259 8.66 22.51 13.97
N GLY A 260 8.88 22.78 15.27
CA GLY A 260 8.48 24.04 15.92
C GLY A 260 6.98 24.14 16.27
N GLU A 261 6.20 23.12 15.97
CA GLU A 261 4.77 23.03 16.30
C GLU A 261 4.51 22.01 17.42
N VAL A 262 3.46 22.28 18.20
CA VAL A 262 2.91 21.33 19.18
C VAL A 262 1.60 20.78 18.63
N VAL A 263 1.56 19.47 18.47
CA VAL A 263 0.36 18.74 18.04
C VAL A 263 -0.27 18.08 19.25
N GLU A 264 -1.36 18.66 19.74
CA GLU A 264 -2.18 18.13 20.85
C GLU A 264 -3.28 17.23 20.31
N ARG A 265 -3.54 16.11 20.98
CA ARG A 265 -4.61 15.15 20.64
C ARG A 265 -5.42 14.81 21.87
N GLU A 266 -6.71 14.93 21.76
CA GLU A 266 -7.71 14.58 22.79
C GLU A 266 -8.60 13.47 22.27
N LEU A 267 -8.61 12.34 22.96
CA LEU A 267 -9.47 11.19 22.66
C LEU A 267 -10.66 11.16 23.61
N TYR A 268 -11.84 11.06 23.06
CA TYR A 268 -13.10 10.81 23.73
C TYR A 268 -13.68 9.50 23.22
N ALA A 269 -14.21 8.65 24.10
CA ALA A 269 -14.77 7.36 23.71
C ALA A 269 -15.96 7.00 24.60
N LEU A 270 -17.00 6.45 23.98
CA LEU A 270 -18.18 5.91 24.63
C LEU A 270 -18.42 4.49 24.16
N THR A 271 -18.92 3.64 25.06
CA THR A 271 -19.45 2.33 24.72
C THR A 271 -20.81 2.49 24.08
N VAL A 272 -21.08 1.72 23.03
CA VAL A 272 -22.37 1.61 22.37
C VAL A 272 -23.22 0.60 23.12
N THR A 273 -24.50 0.92 23.35
CA THR A 273 -25.52 0.05 23.90
C THR A 273 -26.58 -0.27 22.84
N ASP A 274 -27.40 -1.28 23.03
CA ASP A 274 -28.46 -1.65 22.09
C ASP A 274 -29.48 -0.52 21.87
N ALA A 275 -29.65 0.37 22.87
CA ALA A 275 -30.48 1.56 22.75
C ALA A 275 -29.96 2.62 21.78
N ASP A 276 -28.71 2.51 21.32
CA ASP A 276 -28.07 3.54 20.49
C ASP A 276 -28.49 3.50 19.03
N ASP A 277 -29.10 2.44 18.54
CA ASP A 277 -29.55 2.22 17.14
C ASP A 277 -28.65 2.85 16.07
N LEU A 278 -27.38 2.52 16.10
CA LEU A 278 -26.42 3.09 15.13
C LEU A 278 -26.51 2.44 13.74
N ARG A 279 -27.34 1.40 13.58
CA ARG A 279 -27.53 0.62 12.34
C ARG A 279 -26.21 0.14 11.72
N MET A 280 -25.21 -0.07 12.56
CA MET A 280 -23.88 -0.55 12.16
C MET A 280 -23.59 -1.87 12.89
N PRO A 281 -23.62 -3.01 12.21
CA PRO A 281 -23.43 -4.32 12.79
C PRO A 281 -22.14 -4.42 13.62
N GLY A 282 -22.23 -5.06 14.77
CA GLY A 282 -21.10 -5.30 15.67
C GLY A 282 -20.54 -4.04 16.36
N ALA A 283 -21.10 -2.85 16.15
CA ALA A 283 -20.61 -1.62 16.77
C ALA A 283 -20.64 -1.69 18.29
N LYS A 284 -19.48 -1.50 18.95
CA LYS A 284 -19.31 -1.53 20.42
C LYS A 284 -18.84 -0.21 20.99
N GLN A 285 -18.24 0.63 20.18
CA GLN A 285 -17.69 1.91 20.62
C GLN A 285 -17.84 2.99 19.53
N ILE A 286 -17.95 4.23 19.98
CA ILE A 286 -17.81 5.43 19.17
C ILE A 286 -16.72 6.30 19.77
N TRP A 287 -15.86 6.90 18.89
CA TRP A 287 -14.74 7.73 19.34
C TRP A 287 -14.76 9.09 18.67
N LYS A 288 -14.23 10.09 19.38
CA LYS A 288 -13.93 11.43 18.85
C LYS A 288 -12.45 11.73 19.12
N LEU A 289 -11.75 12.11 18.06
CA LEU A 289 -10.40 12.66 18.15
C LEU A 289 -10.46 14.15 17.82
N ARG A 290 -10.02 14.99 18.75
CA ARG A 290 -9.75 16.41 18.50
C ARG A 290 -8.24 16.59 18.42
N GLN A 291 -7.77 17.11 17.30
CA GLN A 291 -6.35 17.42 17.09
C GLN A 291 -6.20 18.93 16.92
N THR A 292 -5.37 19.55 17.77
CA THR A 292 -5.04 20.97 17.72
C THR A 292 -3.54 21.12 17.45
N VAL A 293 -3.23 21.94 16.45
CA VAL A 293 -1.84 22.30 16.12
C VAL A 293 -1.58 23.72 16.61
N ARG A 294 -0.52 23.91 17.40
CA ARG A 294 -0.10 25.21 17.92
C ARG A 294 1.33 25.54 17.47
N ARG A 295 1.56 26.81 17.16
CA ARG A 295 2.89 27.38 16.98
C ARG A 295 3.08 28.48 18.04
N GLY A 296 3.92 28.20 19.04
CA GLY A 296 3.93 28.99 20.28
C GLY A 296 2.55 28.96 20.94
N GLN A 297 1.99 30.12 21.28
CA GLN A 297 0.64 30.25 21.87
C GLN A 297 -0.49 30.24 20.84
N LYS A 298 -0.18 30.45 19.54
CA LYS A 298 -1.20 30.58 18.49
C LYS A 298 -1.70 29.19 18.04
N VAL A 299 -3.04 29.03 18.02
CA VAL A 299 -3.68 27.88 17.39
C VAL A 299 -3.64 28.04 15.87
N VAL A 300 -2.94 27.12 15.19
CA VAL A 300 -2.81 27.10 13.72
C VAL A 300 -4.01 26.38 13.09
N SER A 301 -4.41 25.25 13.67
CA SER A 301 -5.56 24.48 13.17
C SER A 301 -6.17 23.60 14.26
N THR A 302 -7.46 23.33 14.12
CA THR A 302 -8.16 22.32 14.91
C THR A 302 -8.96 21.43 13.97
N LYS A 303 -8.76 20.11 14.09
CA LYS A 303 -9.50 19.09 13.32
C LYS A 303 -10.20 18.14 14.29
N VAL A 304 -11.46 17.81 14.00
CA VAL A 304 -12.24 16.83 14.77
C VAL A 304 -12.63 15.70 13.83
N ARG A 305 -12.39 14.47 14.27
CA ARG A 305 -12.77 13.25 13.55
C ARG A 305 -13.58 12.35 14.46
N TYR A 306 -14.51 11.62 13.86
CA TYR A 306 -15.36 10.66 14.54
C TYR A 306 -15.15 9.27 13.96
N PHE A 307 -15.27 8.27 14.82
CA PHE A 307 -15.05 6.87 14.45
C PHE A 307 -16.15 6.00 15.06
N ILE A 308 -16.42 4.89 14.37
CA ILE A 308 -17.24 3.79 14.87
C ILE A 308 -16.43 2.50 14.84
N SER A 309 -16.59 1.66 15.86
CA SER A 309 -15.74 0.48 16.02
C SER A 309 -16.48 -0.70 16.64
N SER A 310 -16.18 -1.91 16.14
CA SER A 310 -16.60 -3.18 16.73
C SER A 310 -15.61 -3.73 17.77
N ILE A 311 -14.52 -3.03 18.04
CA ILE A 311 -13.52 -3.44 19.03
C ILE A 311 -14.15 -3.42 20.42
N PRO A 312 -14.05 -4.53 21.21
CA PRO A 312 -14.53 -4.56 22.59
C PRO A 312 -13.90 -3.43 23.43
N PRO A 313 -14.66 -2.75 24.33
CA PRO A 313 -14.15 -1.64 25.13
C PRO A 313 -12.91 -1.96 25.95
N ALA A 314 -12.82 -3.18 26.49
CA ALA A 314 -11.72 -3.64 27.33
C ALA A 314 -10.46 -4.07 26.52
N LEU A 315 -10.58 -4.27 25.20
CA LEU A 315 -9.47 -4.80 24.39
C LEU A 315 -8.33 -3.81 24.23
N LEU A 316 -8.63 -2.51 24.15
CA LEU A 316 -7.64 -1.46 23.95
C LEU A 316 -7.72 -0.40 25.06
N SER A 317 -6.59 -0.07 25.65
CA SER A 317 -6.44 1.08 26.53
C SER A 317 -6.64 2.39 25.74
N PRO A 318 -6.92 3.52 26.39
CA PRO A 318 -7.03 4.82 25.72
C PRO A 318 -5.77 5.22 24.92
N THR A 319 -4.60 4.85 25.40
CA THR A 319 -3.31 5.08 24.69
C THR A 319 -3.24 4.26 23.42
N GLU A 320 -3.64 2.99 23.46
CA GLU A 320 -3.67 2.11 22.29
C GLU A 320 -4.73 2.55 21.26
N LYS A 321 -5.87 3.08 21.70
CA LYS A 321 -6.88 3.66 20.78
C LYS A 321 -6.30 4.85 20.00
N LEU A 322 -5.54 5.74 20.66
CA LEU A 322 -4.81 6.82 19.95
C LEU A 322 -3.77 6.28 18.99
N ALA A 323 -3.00 5.26 19.41
CA ALA A 323 -2.01 4.61 18.58
C ALA A 323 -2.66 3.96 17.34
N LEU A 324 -3.78 3.27 17.49
CA LEU A 324 -4.53 2.65 16.40
C LEU A 324 -5.04 3.69 15.39
N ILE A 325 -5.61 4.81 15.86
CA ILE A 325 -6.01 5.91 14.97
C ILE A 325 -4.80 6.45 14.18
N ARG A 326 -3.62 6.55 14.80
CA ARG A 326 -2.39 6.99 14.11
C ARG A 326 -1.89 5.98 13.08
N LEU A 327 -2.05 4.70 13.36
CA LEU A 327 -1.70 3.63 12.40
C LEU A 327 -2.59 3.65 11.16
N HIS A 328 -3.88 3.98 11.31
CA HIS A 328 -4.78 4.14 10.17
C HIS A 328 -4.19 5.09 9.12
N TRP A 329 -3.69 6.25 9.53
CA TRP A 329 -3.04 7.17 8.59
C TRP A 329 -1.68 6.70 8.06
N GLY A 330 -1.20 5.57 8.53
CA GLY A 330 -0.01 4.94 7.99
C GLY A 330 -0.19 4.45 6.55
N ILE A 331 -1.44 4.19 6.09
CA ILE A 331 -1.69 3.87 4.69
C ILE A 331 -1.52 5.11 3.81
N GLU A 332 -2.12 6.25 4.18
CA GLU A 332 -2.01 7.50 3.42
C GLU A 332 -0.58 8.07 3.45
N ASN A 333 -0.06 8.31 4.68
CA ASN A 333 1.18 9.06 4.90
C ASN A 333 2.46 8.24 4.72
N ALA A 334 2.36 6.93 4.51
CA ALA A 334 3.53 6.08 4.29
C ALA A 334 3.41 5.25 3.01
N HIS A 335 2.37 4.41 2.88
CA HIS A 335 2.23 3.57 1.69
C HIS A 335 1.89 4.42 0.46
N ASN A 336 0.75 5.11 0.46
CA ASN A 336 0.28 5.88 -0.69
C ASN A 336 1.25 7.02 -1.04
N TRP A 337 1.76 7.74 -0.02
CA TRP A 337 2.79 8.75 -0.22
C TRP A 337 4.05 8.18 -0.89
N THR A 338 4.50 6.99 -0.50
CA THR A 338 5.67 6.36 -1.11
C THR A 338 5.40 5.97 -2.56
N MET A 339 4.20 5.46 -2.84
CA MET A 339 3.80 5.12 -4.20
C MET A 339 3.78 6.35 -5.11
N ASP A 340 3.31 7.50 -4.62
CA ASP A 340 3.24 8.74 -5.40
C ASP A 340 4.58 9.43 -5.52
N VAL A 341 5.25 9.67 -4.39
CA VAL A 341 6.43 10.54 -4.35
C VAL A 341 7.71 9.79 -4.70
N ALA A 342 7.86 8.54 -4.23
CA ALA A 342 9.07 7.78 -4.47
C ALA A 342 8.98 6.92 -5.74
N LEU A 343 7.83 6.28 -5.99
CA LEU A 343 7.63 5.39 -7.15
C LEU A 343 6.87 6.06 -8.29
N GLU A 344 6.52 7.34 -8.16
CA GLU A 344 5.91 8.20 -9.17
C GLU A 344 4.68 7.55 -9.83
N GLU A 345 3.81 6.93 -9.02
CA GLU A 345 2.68 6.16 -9.53
C GLU A 345 1.68 7.01 -10.29
N ASP A 346 1.43 8.23 -9.85
CA ASP A 346 0.46 9.14 -10.48
C ASP A 346 1.04 9.91 -11.67
N ASP A 347 2.36 10.21 -11.69
CA ASP A 347 2.97 11.14 -12.65
C ASP A 347 3.58 10.47 -13.87
N ARG A 348 4.16 9.27 -13.71
CA ARG A 348 4.94 8.63 -14.78
C ARG A 348 4.35 7.29 -15.16
N GLN A 349 3.18 7.35 -15.79
CA GLN A 349 2.55 6.16 -16.34
C GLN A 349 2.98 5.98 -17.82
N PRO A 350 3.16 4.74 -18.29
CA PRO A 350 3.30 4.47 -19.70
C PRO A 350 2.04 4.92 -20.44
N CYS A 351 2.11 6.02 -21.18
CA CYS A 351 0.94 6.73 -21.72
C CYS A 351 0.13 5.95 -22.76
N GLN A 352 0.59 4.80 -23.25
CA GLN A 352 -0.02 4.06 -24.36
C GLN A 352 -0.58 2.70 -24.00
N LEU A 353 -0.50 2.29 -22.73
CA LEU A 353 -0.95 0.97 -22.28
C LEU A 353 -2.47 0.85 -22.35
N THR A 354 -2.95 -0.35 -22.69
CA THR A 354 -4.35 -0.77 -22.49
C THR A 354 -4.69 -0.81 -21.00
N ARG A 355 -5.98 -0.90 -20.66
CA ARG A 355 -6.43 -1.04 -19.27
C ARG A 355 -5.73 -2.21 -18.56
N ASP A 356 -5.72 -3.37 -19.20
CA ASP A 356 -5.14 -4.59 -18.62
C ASP A 356 -3.64 -4.44 -18.38
N ALA A 357 -2.94 -3.85 -19.34
CA ALA A 357 -1.51 -3.57 -19.18
C ALA A 357 -1.22 -2.55 -18.06
N ILE A 358 -2.07 -1.54 -17.85
CA ILE A 358 -1.97 -0.60 -16.71
C ILE A 358 -2.15 -1.35 -15.39
N GLU A 359 -3.10 -2.27 -15.33
CA GLU A 359 -3.32 -3.08 -14.12
C GLU A 359 -2.11 -3.98 -13.84
N VAL A 360 -1.56 -4.63 -14.85
CA VAL A 360 -0.32 -5.44 -14.73
C VAL A 360 0.84 -4.59 -14.22
N VAL A 361 1.05 -3.38 -14.75
CA VAL A 361 2.08 -2.44 -14.24
C VAL A 361 1.82 -2.08 -12.79
N GLY A 362 0.56 -1.84 -12.40
CA GLY A 362 0.17 -1.59 -11.02
C GLY A 362 0.59 -2.74 -10.10
N TRP A 363 0.32 -3.99 -10.49
CA TRP A 363 0.74 -5.18 -9.73
C TRP A 363 2.25 -5.33 -9.64
N LEU A 364 2.98 -5.14 -10.75
CA LEU A 364 4.44 -5.18 -10.74
C LEU A 364 5.03 -4.08 -9.84
N ARG A 365 4.39 -2.91 -9.80
CA ARG A 365 4.79 -1.81 -8.91
C ARG A 365 4.53 -2.15 -7.44
N LEU A 366 3.41 -2.80 -7.09
CA LEU A 366 3.14 -3.29 -5.74
C LEU A 366 4.15 -4.35 -5.29
N ILE A 367 4.50 -5.29 -6.18
CA ILE A 367 5.57 -6.28 -5.92
C ILE A 367 6.90 -5.55 -5.69
N GLY A 368 7.26 -4.63 -6.57
CA GLY A 368 8.47 -3.81 -6.44
C GLY A 368 8.50 -2.98 -5.14
N TYR A 369 7.37 -2.38 -4.76
CA TYR A 369 7.22 -1.67 -3.49
C TYR A 369 7.47 -2.59 -2.29
N ASN A 370 6.84 -3.77 -2.26
CA ASN A 370 7.03 -4.72 -1.17
C ASN A 370 8.48 -5.18 -1.05
N MET A 371 9.12 -5.50 -2.17
CA MET A 371 10.54 -5.83 -2.22
C MET A 371 11.41 -4.71 -1.68
N LEU A 372 11.22 -3.49 -2.17
CA LEU A 372 11.97 -2.30 -1.73
C LEU A 372 11.73 -1.99 -0.24
N SER A 373 10.50 -2.19 0.25
CA SER A 373 10.14 -1.98 1.66
C SER A 373 10.83 -2.96 2.59
N VAL A 374 10.89 -4.24 2.22
CA VAL A 374 11.63 -5.28 2.95
C VAL A 374 13.12 -4.94 2.96
N TRP A 375 13.67 -4.57 1.81
CA TRP A 375 15.07 -4.21 1.70
C TRP A 375 15.41 -2.96 2.52
N ARG A 376 14.60 -1.90 2.41
CA ARG A 376 14.74 -0.69 3.23
C ARG A 376 14.69 -0.97 4.74
N ALA A 377 13.85 -1.92 5.16
CA ALA A 377 13.79 -2.33 6.56
C ALA A 377 15.09 -3.04 7.03
N ALA A 378 15.80 -3.71 6.12
CA ALA A 378 17.07 -4.35 6.40
C ALA A 378 18.26 -3.37 6.38
N LEU A 379 18.14 -2.25 5.65
CA LEU A 379 19.15 -1.21 5.59
C LEU A 379 18.99 -0.26 6.79
N ARG A 380 20.03 -0.15 7.60
CA ARG A 380 20.13 0.87 8.65
C ARG A 380 21.01 2.00 8.17
N ARG A 381 20.76 3.22 8.65
CA ARG A 381 21.69 4.34 8.47
C ARG A 381 22.95 4.11 9.31
N GLU A 382 24.01 4.80 8.98
CA GLU A 382 25.28 4.73 9.72
C GLU A 382 25.12 5.14 11.19
N ASP A 383 24.18 6.06 11.47
CA ASP A 383 23.80 6.46 12.84
C ASP A 383 22.99 5.38 13.59
N GLY A 384 22.67 4.25 12.93
CA GLY A 384 21.96 3.12 13.50
C GLY A 384 20.49 3.34 13.87
N ALA A 385 20.05 4.61 13.98
CA ALA A 385 18.75 4.97 14.57
C ALA A 385 17.64 5.11 13.53
N LYS A 386 17.94 5.49 12.29
CA LYS A 386 16.96 5.81 11.25
C LYS A 386 17.11 4.91 10.01
N ARG A 387 16.01 4.68 9.31
CA ARG A 387 16.05 4.00 8.02
C ARG A 387 16.62 4.90 6.93
N GLN A 388 17.19 4.31 5.89
CA GLN A 388 17.59 5.02 4.69
C GLN A 388 16.37 5.73 4.04
N SER A 389 16.62 6.83 3.33
CA SER A 389 15.59 7.46 2.49
C SER A 389 15.16 6.50 1.37
N TRP A 390 13.95 6.68 0.85
CA TRP A 390 13.50 5.90 -0.29
C TRP A 390 14.40 6.10 -1.52
N SER A 391 14.73 7.35 -1.84
CA SER A 391 15.64 7.66 -2.96
C SER A 391 16.98 6.94 -2.83
N ARG A 392 17.57 6.93 -1.62
CA ARG A 392 18.84 6.22 -1.41
C ARG A 392 18.69 4.71 -1.55
N CYS A 393 17.57 4.12 -1.09
CA CYS A 393 17.30 2.70 -1.30
C CYS A 393 17.16 2.35 -2.79
N MET A 394 16.48 3.20 -3.55
CA MET A 394 16.28 3.03 -5.00
C MET A 394 17.62 3.13 -5.75
N GLU A 395 18.46 4.09 -5.40
CA GLU A 395 19.83 4.21 -5.95
C GLU A 395 20.67 2.95 -5.66
N LEU A 396 20.72 2.52 -4.40
CA LEU A 396 21.45 1.33 -3.99
C LEU A 396 20.94 0.06 -4.70
N LEU A 397 19.62 -0.05 -4.90
CA LEU A 397 19.01 -1.14 -5.65
C LEU A 397 19.47 -1.13 -7.10
N ARG A 398 19.38 0.03 -7.76
CA ARG A 398 19.86 0.23 -9.12
C ARG A 398 21.34 -0.15 -9.25
N ASP A 399 22.19 0.46 -8.41
CA ASP A 399 23.64 0.27 -8.46
C ASP A 399 24.04 -1.20 -8.26
N TYR A 400 23.28 -1.92 -7.44
CA TYR A 400 23.47 -3.34 -7.28
C TYR A 400 23.25 -4.12 -8.60
N PHE A 401 22.19 -3.83 -9.34
CA PHE A 401 21.88 -4.52 -10.59
C PHE A 401 22.82 -4.10 -11.74
N VAL A 402 23.28 -2.85 -11.75
CA VAL A 402 24.10 -2.28 -12.82
C VAL A 402 25.59 -2.58 -12.62
N PHE A 403 26.11 -2.47 -11.38
CA PHE A 403 27.54 -2.57 -11.11
C PHE A 403 27.98 -3.89 -10.49
N ASN A 404 27.08 -4.82 -10.26
CA ASN A 404 27.47 -6.08 -9.63
C ASN A 404 28.16 -7.02 -10.63
N ARG A 405 29.47 -7.02 -10.62
CA ARG A 405 30.31 -7.89 -11.45
C ARG A 405 30.46 -9.32 -10.92
N GLU A 406 30.07 -9.57 -9.66
CA GLU A 406 30.27 -10.88 -9.02
C GLU A 406 28.96 -11.69 -8.98
N ALA A 407 29.07 -12.95 -9.40
CA ALA A 407 27.97 -13.90 -9.56
C ALA A 407 27.32 -14.42 -8.25
N ARG A 408 27.32 -13.65 -7.16
CA ARG A 408 26.71 -14.04 -5.87
C ARG A 408 25.18 -13.95 -5.83
N PHE A 409 24.54 -13.98 -6.99
CA PHE A 409 23.09 -14.03 -7.16
C PHE A 409 22.45 -15.40 -6.91
N ALA A 410 23.22 -16.44 -6.67
CA ALA A 410 22.71 -17.82 -6.59
C ALA A 410 21.57 -18.03 -5.57
N THR A 411 21.33 -17.04 -4.69
CA THR A 411 20.27 -17.07 -3.67
C THR A 411 19.08 -16.15 -3.97
N LEU A 412 19.11 -15.40 -5.08
CA LEU A 412 18.03 -14.45 -5.44
C LEU A 412 17.02 -15.04 -6.44
N PHE A 413 17.41 -16.08 -7.16
CA PHE A 413 16.60 -16.74 -8.18
C PHE A 413 16.37 -18.20 -7.84
#